data_f1d6caea9f5bf95781e208be3e521da5
#
_entry.id   f1d6caea9f5bf95781e208be3e521da5
#
_cell.length_a   1.000
_cell.length_b   1.000
_cell.length_c   1.000
_cell.angle_alpha   90.00
_cell.angle_beta   90.00
_cell.angle_gamma   90.00
#
_symmetry.space_group_name_H-M   'P 1'
#
loop_
_entity.id
_entity.type
_entity.pdbx_description
1 polymer ?
#
loop_
_entity_poly.entity_id
_entity_poly.type
_entity_poly.pdbx_seq_one_letter_code
_entity_poly.pdbx_strand_id
1 'polypeptide(L)'
;MYKKEEAMKDYTIGTKCVQAGYTPGNGEPRQIPIVQSTTFKYNTSEDMGRLFDLEAEGYFYTRLQNPTNDHVAAKIASMEGGSAAMLTSSGQAANFFAMFNICECGDHIVASSSI
;
A
#
# COMPACT_ATOMS: atom_id res chain seq x y z
N MET A 1 -10.54 -11.55 -4.78
CA MET A 1 -10.09 -10.37 -4.01
C MET A 1 -11.06 -9.20 -4.08
N TYR A 2 -11.61 -8.84 -5.21
CA TYR A 2 -12.52 -7.68 -5.40
C TYR A 2 -13.83 -7.65 -4.59
N LYS A 3 -14.42 -8.79 -4.23
CA LYS A 3 -15.74 -8.83 -3.55
C LYS A 3 -15.77 -8.35 -2.09
N LYS A 4 -14.62 -8.24 -1.41
CA LYS A 4 -14.57 -7.84 0.01
C LYS A 4 -14.32 -6.35 0.23
N GLU A 5 -13.68 -5.70 -0.72
CA GLU A 5 -13.49 -4.23 -0.68
C GLU A 5 -14.82 -3.49 -0.94
N GLU A 6 -15.69 -4.01 -1.79
CA GLU A 6 -17.04 -3.46 -1.98
C GLU A 6 -17.87 -3.52 -0.70
N ALA A 7 -17.79 -4.61 0.05
CA ALA A 7 -18.51 -4.75 1.32
C ALA A 7 -18.06 -3.77 2.40
N MET A 8 -16.82 -3.26 2.33
CA MET A 8 -16.28 -2.32 3.31
C MET A 8 -16.67 -0.85 3.03
N LYS A 9 -17.23 -0.54 1.87
CA LYS A 9 -17.68 0.83 1.54
C LYS A 9 -18.78 1.34 2.48
N ASP A 10 -19.64 0.45 2.93
CA ASP A 10 -20.80 0.79 3.75
C ASP A 10 -20.53 0.80 5.25
N TYR A 11 -19.32 0.43 5.68
CA TYR A 11 -18.96 0.46 7.10
C TYR A 11 -18.63 1.88 7.57
N THR A 12 -18.98 2.15 8.83
CA THR A 12 -18.58 3.40 9.50
C THR A 12 -17.06 3.48 9.61
N ILE A 13 -16.53 4.71 9.72
CA ILE A 13 -15.09 4.96 9.85
C ILE A 13 -14.49 4.17 11.04
N GLY A 14 -15.19 4.06 12.17
CA GLY A 14 -14.73 3.27 13.31
C GLY A 14 -14.53 1.79 12.99
N THR A 15 -15.43 1.19 12.19
CA THR A 15 -15.30 -0.19 11.74
C THR A 15 -14.13 -0.33 10.75
N LYS A 16 -13.97 0.61 9.83
CA LYS A 16 -12.85 0.62 8.88
C LYS A 16 -11.50 0.71 9.58
N CYS A 17 -11.37 1.54 10.61
CA CYS A 17 -10.14 1.64 11.41
C CYS A 17 -9.70 0.29 11.99
N VAL A 18 -10.64 -0.57 12.36
CA VAL A 18 -10.35 -1.88 12.96
C VAL A 18 -10.22 -2.97 11.89
N GLN A 19 -11.14 -3.04 10.92
CA GLN A 19 -11.34 -4.20 10.06
C GLN A 19 -10.71 -4.06 8.66
N ALA A 20 -10.49 -2.84 8.15
CA ALA A 20 -10.01 -2.64 6.80
C ALA A 20 -8.52 -2.98 6.62
N GLY A 21 -8.11 -3.24 5.38
CA GLY A 21 -6.72 -3.40 4.96
C GLY A 21 -6.14 -4.81 5.15
N TYR A 22 -6.76 -5.66 5.97
CA TYR A 22 -6.30 -7.03 6.17
C TYR A 22 -7.46 -8.00 6.31
N THR A 23 -7.34 -9.13 5.65
CA THR A 23 -8.29 -10.23 5.78
C THR A 23 -7.50 -11.50 6.05
N PRO A 24 -7.51 -12.02 7.29
CA PRO A 24 -6.81 -13.25 7.61
C PRO A 24 -7.43 -14.44 6.88
N GLY A 25 -6.58 -15.33 6.39
CA GLY A 25 -6.94 -16.66 5.90
C GLY A 25 -7.20 -17.67 7.02
N ASN A 26 -7.42 -18.92 6.63
CA ASN A 26 -7.63 -19.98 7.59
C ASN A 26 -6.32 -20.28 8.36
N GLY A 27 -6.35 -20.12 9.68
CA GLY A 27 -5.19 -20.33 10.54
C GLY A 27 -4.20 -19.16 10.60
N GLU A 28 -4.49 -18.05 9.93
CA GLU A 28 -3.67 -16.85 9.99
C GLU A 28 -4.00 -15.96 11.20
N PRO A 29 -3.05 -15.11 11.63
CA PRO A 29 -3.27 -14.16 12.70
C PRO A 29 -4.42 -13.21 12.39
N ARG A 30 -5.23 -12.85 13.38
CA ARG A 30 -6.29 -11.84 13.21
C ARG A 30 -5.77 -10.43 13.01
N GLN A 31 -4.61 -10.12 13.57
CA GLN A 31 -3.93 -8.84 13.42
C GLN A 31 -2.88 -8.92 12.33
N ILE A 32 -2.64 -7.80 11.67
CA ILE A 32 -1.59 -7.68 10.66
C ILE A 32 -0.24 -8.02 11.30
N PRO A 33 0.48 -9.05 10.83
CA PRO A 33 1.84 -9.31 11.29
C PRO A 33 2.79 -8.18 10.92
N ILE A 34 3.74 -7.89 11.79
CA ILE A 34 4.83 -6.95 11.47
C ILE A 34 5.94 -7.73 10.78
N VAL A 35 6.12 -7.48 9.49
CA VAL A 35 7.14 -8.14 8.66
C VAL A 35 8.39 -7.28 8.60
N GLN A 36 9.38 -7.60 9.44
CA GLN A 36 10.67 -6.92 9.53
C GLN A 36 11.73 -7.62 8.66
N SER A 37 11.46 -7.75 7.38
CA SER A 37 12.41 -8.35 6.44
C SER A 37 12.71 -7.39 5.30
N THR A 38 13.98 -7.30 4.91
CA THR A 38 14.40 -6.53 3.75
C THR A 38 14.15 -7.30 2.46
N THR A 39 14.40 -8.61 2.48
CA THR A 39 14.32 -9.50 1.32
C THR A 39 13.47 -10.72 1.66
N PHE A 40 12.96 -11.37 0.62
CA PHE A 40 12.11 -12.55 0.74
C PHE A 40 12.75 -13.70 -0.04
N LYS A 41 12.63 -14.93 0.50
CA LYS A 41 13.22 -16.13 -0.09
C LYS A 41 12.23 -16.80 -1.05
N TYR A 42 12.73 -17.16 -2.22
CA TYR A 42 12.07 -18.03 -3.19
C TYR A 42 12.86 -19.33 -3.36
N ASN A 43 12.19 -20.38 -3.79
CA ASN A 43 12.81 -21.70 -3.92
C ASN A 43 13.65 -21.80 -5.20
N THR A 44 13.27 -21.10 -6.27
CA THR A 44 13.94 -21.11 -7.55
C THR A 44 14.21 -19.69 -8.07
N SER A 45 15.17 -19.55 -8.97
CA SER A 45 15.43 -18.31 -9.70
C SER A 45 14.31 -17.97 -10.68
N GLU A 46 13.63 -18.98 -11.19
CA GLU A 46 12.49 -18.85 -12.08
C GLU A 46 11.30 -18.21 -11.37
N ASP A 47 11.01 -18.61 -10.13
CA ASP A 47 9.96 -17.99 -9.32
C ASP A 47 10.25 -16.51 -9.08
N MET A 48 11.51 -16.17 -8.80
CA MET A 48 11.94 -14.79 -8.65
C MET A 48 11.86 -14.01 -9.97
N GLY A 49 12.28 -14.61 -11.08
CA GLY A 49 12.22 -14.00 -12.42
C GLY A 49 10.80 -13.58 -12.78
N ARG A 50 9.82 -14.43 -12.55
CA ARG A 50 8.41 -14.14 -12.82
C ARG A 50 7.86 -12.93 -12.03
N LEU A 51 8.40 -12.64 -10.86
CA LEU A 51 8.05 -11.41 -10.13
C LEU A 51 8.59 -10.17 -10.81
N PHE A 52 9.84 -10.22 -11.31
CA PHE A 52 10.44 -9.11 -12.06
C PHE A 52 9.75 -8.88 -13.41
N ASP A 53 9.27 -9.95 -14.04
CA ASP A 53 8.53 -9.89 -15.29
C ASP A 53 7.04 -9.53 -15.09
N LEU A 54 6.62 -9.30 -13.84
CA LEU A 54 5.24 -9.00 -13.45
C LEU A 54 4.22 -10.09 -13.82
N GLU A 55 4.70 -11.33 -13.96
CA GLU A 55 3.90 -12.51 -14.26
C GLU A 55 3.37 -13.22 -12.98
N ALA A 56 3.91 -12.87 -11.82
CA ALA A 56 3.50 -13.40 -10.54
C ALA A 56 3.40 -12.29 -9.49
N GLU A 57 2.50 -12.48 -8.52
CA GLU A 57 2.41 -11.61 -7.35
C GLU A 57 3.29 -12.14 -6.22
N GLY A 58 3.91 -11.23 -5.45
CA GLY A 58 4.73 -11.60 -4.29
C GLY A 58 5.66 -10.47 -3.86
N TYR A 59 6.31 -10.69 -2.74
CA TYR A 59 7.24 -9.74 -2.15
C TYR A 59 8.68 -10.23 -2.36
N PHE A 60 9.58 -9.36 -2.81
CA PHE A 60 10.98 -9.71 -2.96
C PHE A 60 11.92 -8.72 -2.28
N TYR A 61 11.53 -7.45 -2.16
CA TYR A 61 12.32 -6.43 -1.52
C TYR A 61 11.46 -5.34 -0.88
N THR A 62 11.66 -5.06 0.41
CA THR A 62 10.81 -4.15 1.20
C THR A 62 10.80 -2.71 0.72
N ARG A 63 11.85 -2.22 0.05
CA ARG A 63 11.83 -0.88 -0.57
C ARG A 63 10.72 -0.73 -1.61
N LEU A 64 10.36 -1.81 -2.27
CA LEU A 64 9.31 -1.83 -3.30
C LEU A 64 7.96 -2.20 -2.70
N GLN A 65 7.92 -3.29 -1.94
CA GLN A 65 6.69 -3.82 -1.35
C GLN A 65 6.98 -4.57 -0.05
N ASN A 66 6.08 -4.44 0.92
CA ASN A 66 6.13 -5.18 2.17
C ASN A 66 4.70 -5.45 2.64
N PRO A 67 4.37 -6.67 3.11
CA PRO A 67 3.01 -7.01 3.54
C PRO A 67 2.44 -6.04 4.57
N THR A 68 3.24 -5.61 5.55
CA THR A 68 2.80 -4.66 6.58
C THR A 68 2.45 -3.31 5.97
N ASN A 69 3.30 -2.78 5.08
CA ASN A 69 3.07 -1.49 4.43
C ASN A 69 1.82 -1.55 3.54
N ASP A 70 1.66 -2.62 2.77
CA ASP A 70 0.54 -2.77 1.85
C ASP A 70 -0.80 -2.86 2.59
N HIS A 71 -0.84 -3.58 3.72
CA HIS A 71 -2.04 -3.66 4.55
C HIS A 71 -2.39 -2.32 5.21
N VAL A 72 -1.39 -1.56 5.67
CA VAL A 72 -1.60 -0.22 6.22
C VAL A 72 -2.06 0.75 5.13
N ALA A 73 -1.44 0.72 3.96
CA ALA A 73 -1.86 1.53 2.82
C ALA A 73 -3.30 1.23 2.39
N ALA A 74 -3.66 -0.05 2.27
CA ALA A 74 -5.03 -0.47 1.95
C ALA A 74 -6.04 0.00 3.01
N LYS A 75 -5.68 -0.03 4.29
CA LYS A 75 -6.51 0.51 5.37
C LYS A 75 -6.75 2.01 5.23
N ILE A 76 -5.69 2.78 4.98
CA ILE A 76 -5.79 4.24 4.79
C ILE A 76 -6.65 4.55 3.57
N ALA A 77 -6.41 3.89 2.44
CA ALA A 77 -7.23 4.04 1.24
C ALA A 77 -8.72 3.78 1.50
N SER A 78 -9.04 2.73 2.25
CA SER A 78 -10.42 2.41 2.63
C SER A 78 -11.06 3.47 3.54
N MET A 79 -10.29 4.04 4.47
CA MET A 79 -10.77 5.08 5.40
C MET A 79 -11.04 6.39 4.66
N GLU A 80 -10.16 6.77 3.73
CA GLU A 80 -10.26 8.00 2.94
C GLU A 80 -11.18 7.87 1.71
N GLY A 81 -11.66 6.66 1.40
CA GLY A 81 -12.44 6.39 0.19
C GLY A 81 -11.63 6.50 -1.10
N GLY A 82 -10.30 6.39 -1.00
CA GLY A 82 -9.37 6.43 -2.13
C GLY A 82 -9.24 5.07 -2.83
N SER A 83 -8.76 5.09 -4.07
CA SER A 83 -8.49 3.88 -4.85
C SER A 83 -7.26 3.11 -4.34
N ALA A 84 -6.25 3.84 -3.85
CA ALA A 84 -5.01 3.29 -3.31
C ALA A 84 -4.34 4.33 -2.38
N ALA A 85 -3.35 3.87 -1.61
CA ALA A 85 -2.47 4.73 -0.84
C ALA A 85 -1.04 4.22 -0.94
N MET A 86 -0.08 5.10 -0.76
CA MET A 86 1.35 4.79 -0.70
C MET A 86 1.92 5.37 0.58
N LEU A 87 2.70 4.58 1.31
CA LEU A 87 3.41 5.04 2.48
C LEU A 87 4.77 5.61 2.08
N THR A 88 5.14 6.72 2.70
CA THR A 88 6.43 7.39 2.49
C THR A 88 7.17 7.57 3.81
N SER A 89 8.48 7.84 3.74
CA SER A 89 9.32 8.02 4.92
C SER A 89 9.11 9.35 5.64
N SER A 90 8.42 10.30 5.02
CA SER A 90 8.14 11.62 5.60
C SER A 90 6.96 12.31 4.91
N GLY A 91 6.34 13.28 5.60
CA GLY A 91 5.30 14.12 5.02
C GLY A 91 5.82 14.95 3.82
N GLN A 92 7.05 15.41 3.85
CA GLN A 92 7.67 16.11 2.71
C GLN A 92 7.83 15.20 1.49
N ALA A 93 8.19 13.94 1.69
CA ALA A 93 8.21 12.96 0.61
C ALA A 93 6.81 12.73 0.02
N ALA A 94 5.77 12.66 0.88
CA ALA A 94 4.39 12.54 0.43
C ALA A 94 3.96 13.73 -0.44
N ASN A 95 4.22 14.96 0.02
CA ASN A 95 3.93 16.18 -0.74
C ASN A 95 4.68 16.21 -2.07
N PHE A 96 5.98 15.87 -2.04
CA PHE A 96 6.80 15.84 -3.25
C PHE A 96 6.25 14.86 -4.28
N PHE A 97 5.97 13.61 -3.88
CA PHE A 97 5.45 12.59 -4.79
C PHE A 97 4.06 12.92 -5.31
N ALA A 98 3.19 13.54 -4.50
CA ALA A 98 1.88 13.99 -4.97
C ALA A 98 2.01 15.00 -6.10
N MET A 99 2.88 16.00 -5.95
CA MET A 99 3.14 17.00 -6.99
C MET A 99 3.87 16.42 -8.20
N PHE A 100 4.93 15.66 -7.97
CA PHE A 100 5.75 15.07 -9.03
C PHE A 100 4.99 14.07 -9.92
N ASN A 101 3.95 13.43 -9.36
CA ASN A 101 3.10 12.51 -10.11
C ASN A 101 2.19 13.19 -11.15
N ILE A 102 1.86 14.48 -10.95
CA ILE A 102 0.88 15.20 -11.76
C ILE A 102 1.45 16.44 -12.48
N CYS A 103 2.64 16.90 -12.09
CA CYS A 103 3.28 18.10 -12.64
C CYS A 103 4.55 17.75 -13.42
N GLU A 104 4.75 18.43 -14.53
CA GLU A 104 5.95 18.36 -15.35
C GLU A 104 6.73 19.68 -15.32
N CYS A 105 7.94 19.68 -15.90
CA CYS A 105 8.75 20.89 -16.01
C CYS A 105 8.05 21.93 -16.90
N GLY A 106 7.77 23.09 -16.31
CA GLY A 106 7.04 24.19 -16.97
C GLY A 106 5.60 24.36 -16.48
N ASP A 107 5.08 23.43 -15.70
CA ASP A 107 3.77 23.57 -15.08
C ASP A 107 3.76 24.60 -13.94
N HIS A 108 2.58 25.07 -13.61
CA HIS A 108 2.37 26.08 -12.57
C HIS A 108 1.70 25.47 -11.34
N ILE A 109 2.23 25.80 -10.16
CA ILE A 109 1.68 25.40 -8.88
C ILE A 109 1.25 26.63 -8.11
N VAL A 110 0.02 26.61 -7.57
CA VAL A 110 -0.48 27.62 -6.64
C VAL A 110 -0.49 27.03 -5.26
N ALA A 111 0.28 27.62 -4.35
CA ALA A 111 0.44 27.14 -2.99
C ALA A 111 0.38 28.26 -1.98
N SER A 112 0.05 27.91 -0.72
CA SER A 112 0.17 28.86 0.40
C SER A 112 1.63 29.17 0.67
N SER A 113 1.93 30.40 1.09
CA SER A 113 3.26 30.81 1.55
C SER A 113 3.69 30.11 2.86
N SER A 114 2.76 29.39 3.50
CA SER A 114 3.00 28.69 4.77
C SER A 114 3.33 27.21 4.60
N ILE A 115 3.45 26.72 3.36
CA ILE A 115 3.85 25.34 3.05
C ILE A 115 5.38 25.26 3.02
#